data_901c8dd13b056b98b2a3a4839e26719a
#
_entry.id   901c8dd13b056b98b2a3a4839e26719a
#
_cell.length_a   1.000
_cell.length_b   1.000
_cell.length_c   1.000
_cell.angle_alpha   90.00
_cell.angle_beta   90.00
_cell.angle_gamma   90.00
#
_symmetry.space_group_name_H-M   'P 1'
#
loop_
_entity.id
_entity.type
_entity.pdbx_description
1 polymer ?
#
loop_
_entity_poly.entity_id
_entity_poly.type
_entity_poly.pdbx_seq_one_letter_code
_entity_poly.pdbx_strand_id
1 'polypeptide(L)'
;CAYCINRRSNDIPRATFKVDELIDLTLNFYRRNYIEGLFLSSGVIRNPDYTMEALLRVARSLRNQHRFGGYIHLKAIPGASPELVYEAGLYADRMSVNIEIPSENNLLLLAPEKNFDDVYRPMNLLSTSLLESKEEKKKCRKAPDFIPAGQSTQVIVGATPDTDKQIIYLASSFYNQQNLKRVYYSGFIPVNANDARLPALRQAPLLREHRLYQADWLMRFYEFRCDEIVDDVNPNLDVEIDPKLAYALRHPHLFPIDLNRADYEMILRVPGIGVRSAKLIVNNRRFGHITLAHLKRMGVALNRAKFFISTRELPSQFASTPPALIKRKLLSKSIHQQNLQLSLF
;
A
#
# COMPACT_ATOMS: atom_id res chain seq x y z
N CYS A 1 -12.27 9.21 -17.29
CA CYS A 1 -12.37 7.98 -16.48
C CYS A 1 -13.76 7.90 -15.86
N ALA A 2 -14.47 6.77 -16.06
CA ALA A 2 -15.85 6.57 -15.59
C ALA A 2 -15.99 6.70 -14.07
N TYR A 3 -14.98 6.25 -13.32
CA TYR A 3 -14.93 6.25 -11.86
C TYR A 3 -14.59 7.62 -11.23
N CYS A 4 -14.25 8.63 -12.02
CA CYS A 4 -13.80 9.91 -11.47
C CYS A 4 -14.96 10.90 -11.31
N ILE A 5 -15.05 11.54 -10.13
CA ILE A 5 -16.04 12.61 -9.92
C ILE A 5 -15.80 13.81 -10.84
N ASN A 6 -14.53 14.09 -11.16
CA ASN A 6 -14.11 15.21 -12.01
C ASN A 6 -14.16 14.91 -13.51
N ARG A 7 -14.78 13.79 -13.94
CA ARG A 7 -14.94 13.50 -15.35
C ARG A 7 -15.74 14.63 -16.05
N ARG A 8 -15.39 14.91 -17.32
CA ARG A 8 -15.95 16.03 -18.10
C ARG A 8 -17.48 16.05 -18.17
N SER A 9 -18.10 14.86 -18.17
CA SER A 9 -19.58 14.75 -18.25
C SER A 9 -20.32 15.04 -16.95
N ASN A 10 -19.63 15.20 -15.82
CA ASN A 10 -20.27 15.59 -14.57
C ASN A 10 -20.42 17.13 -14.52
N ASP A 11 -21.62 17.59 -14.17
CA ASP A 11 -21.90 18.99 -13.95
C ASP A 11 -21.51 19.40 -12.51
N ILE A 12 -20.24 19.80 -12.37
CA ILE A 12 -19.67 20.24 -11.10
C ILE A 12 -18.86 21.53 -11.31
N PRO A 13 -18.79 22.42 -10.32
CA PRO A 13 -17.89 23.57 -10.36
C PRO A 13 -16.44 23.14 -10.52
N ARG A 14 -15.70 23.82 -11.40
CA ARG A 14 -14.28 23.54 -11.66
C ARG A 14 -13.47 24.81 -11.55
N ALA A 15 -12.30 24.68 -10.94
CA ALA A 15 -11.28 25.73 -10.88
C ALA A 15 -9.91 25.14 -11.20
N THR A 16 -9.01 25.99 -11.67
CA THR A 16 -7.62 25.63 -11.95
C THR A 16 -6.73 26.69 -11.30
N PHE A 17 -5.81 26.25 -10.46
CA PHE A 17 -4.79 27.12 -9.89
C PHE A 17 -3.76 27.51 -10.94
N LYS A 18 -3.31 28.75 -10.91
CA LYS A 18 -2.11 29.19 -11.61
C LYS A 18 -0.87 28.70 -10.85
N VAL A 19 0.25 28.57 -11.55
CA VAL A 19 1.53 28.15 -10.94
C VAL A 19 1.91 29.01 -9.74
N ASP A 20 1.83 30.35 -9.90
CA ASP A 20 2.20 31.29 -8.84
C ASP A 20 1.26 31.23 -7.63
N GLU A 21 -0.03 31.03 -7.85
CA GLU A 21 -1.02 30.83 -6.76
C GLU A 21 -0.71 29.59 -5.92
N LEU A 22 -0.30 28.49 -6.57
CA LEU A 22 0.10 27.26 -5.88
C LEU A 22 1.38 27.43 -5.08
N ILE A 23 2.36 28.16 -5.64
CA ILE A 23 3.61 28.47 -4.96
C ILE A 23 3.33 29.28 -3.70
N ASP A 24 2.60 30.39 -3.84
CA ASP A 24 2.26 31.28 -2.72
C ASP A 24 1.46 30.57 -1.64
N LEU A 25 0.46 29.79 -2.03
CA LEU A 25 -0.36 29.01 -1.10
C LEU A 25 0.49 28.01 -0.31
N THR A 26 1.35 27.25 -1.03
CA THR A 26 2.24 26.25 -0.41
C THR A 26 3.19 26.91 0.58
N LEU A 27 3.83 28.01 0.20
CA LEU A 27 4.78 28.72 1.06
C LEU A 27 4.10 29.30 2.30
N ASN A 28 2.91 29.90 2.13
CA ASN A 28 2.16 30.47 3.25
C ASN A 28 1.75 29.40 4.27
N PHE A 29 1.27 28.24 3.81
CA PHE A 29 0.89 27.15 4.70
C PHE A 29 2.11 26.51 5.39
N TYR A 30 3.21 26.36 4.66
CA TYR A 30 4.44 25.81 5.20
C TYR A 30 5.06 26.74 6.26
N ARG A 31 5.16 28.04 6.00
CA ARG A 31 5.69 29.03 6.96
C ARG A 31 4.87 29.11 8.24
N ARG A 32 3.58 28.82 8.17
CA ARG A 32 2.65 28.80 9.32
C ARG A 32 2.59 27.41 9.99
N ASN A 33 3.41 26.44 9.59
CA ASN A 33 3.40 25.07 10.08
C ASN A 33 2.06 24.32 9.92
N TYR A 34 1.25 24.68 8.90
CA TYR A 34 0.01 23.98 8.58
C TYR A 34 0.25 22.74 7.75
N ILE A 35 1.36 22.69 7.00
CA ILE A 35 1.78 21.56 6.17
C ILE A 35 3.27 21.29 6.34
N GLU A 36 3.66 20.02 6.20
CA GLU A 36 5.06 19.56 6.17
C GLU A 36 5.57 19.36 4.75
N GLY A 37 4.67 19.35 3.77
CA GLY A 37 5.02 19.11 2.37
C GLY A 37 3.84 19.34 1.43
N LEU A 38 4.11 19.10 0.15
CA LEU A 38 3.17 19.26 -0.94
C LEU A 38 2.98 17.94 -1.68
N PHE A 39 1.74 17.45 -1.78
CA PHE A 39 1.35 16.46 -2.78
C PHE A 39 0.62 17.18 -3.92
N LEU A 40 1.21 17.13 -5.11
CA LEU A 40 0.68 17.85 -6.27
C LEU A 40 0.25 16.87 -7.37
N SER A 41 -1.00 16.97 -7.75
CA SER A 41 -1.66 16.19 -8.79
C SER A 41 -2.56 17.08 -9.62
N SER A 42 -2.75 16.75 -10.90
CA SER A 42 -3.64 17.47 -11.80
C SER A 42 -4.41 16.50 -12.70
N GLY A 43 -5.59 16.91 -13.15
CA GLY A 43 -6.15 16.41 -14.41
C GLY A 43 -5.37 17.01 -15.58
N VAL A 44 -5.50 16.39 -16.76
CA VAL A 44 -4.87 16.93 -17.98
C VAL A 44 -5.59 18.21 -18.40
N ILE A 45 -4.86 19.34 -18.41
CA ILE A 45 -5.44 20.66 -18.71
C ILE A 45 -5.55 20.87 -20.23
N ARG A 46 -4.50 20.95 -20.98
CA ARG A 46 -4.50 21.11 -22.46
C ARG A 46 -4.04 19.82 -23.12
N ASN A 47 -2.86 19.40 -22.74
CA ASN A 47 -2.24 18.15 -23.10
C ASN A 47 -1.34 17.68 -21.96
N PRO A 48 -0.82 16.44 -22.01
CA PRO A 48 0.02 15.88 -20.95
C PRO A 48 1.28 16.73 -20.67
N ASP A 49 1.98 17.17 -21.70
CA ASP A 49 3.23 17.94 -21.57
C ASP A 49 3.00 19.30 -20.92
N TYR A 50 2.00 20.07 -21.38
CA TYR A 50 1.65 21.34 -20.77
C TYR A 50 1.34 21.19 -19.27
N THR A 51 0.62 20.12 -18.93
CA THR A 51 0.24 19.86 -17.54
C THR A 51 1.46 19.47 -16.71
N MET A 52 2.31 18.58 -17.24
CA MET A 52 3.52 18.13 -16.54
C MET A 52 4.53 19.28 -16.37
N GLU A 53 4.66 20.14 -17.37
CA GLU A 53 5.50 21.35 -17.29
C GLU A 53 5.01 22.31 -16.19
N ALA A 54 3.69 22.51 -16.06
CA ALA A 54 3.14 23.33 -14.98
C ALA A 54 3.48 22.75 -13.59
N LEU A 55 3.37 21.43 -13.39
CA LEU A 55 3.76 20.77 -12.14
C LEU A 55 5.25 20.90 -11.87
N LEU A 56 6.08 20.69 -12.90
CA LEU A 56 7.54 20.87 -12.82
C LEU A 56 7.91 22.31 -12.43
N ARG A 57 7.29 23.32 -13.02
CA ARG A 57 7.55 24.74 -12.70
C ARG A 57 7.26 25.04 -11.23
N VAL A 58 6.18 24.52 -10.66
CA VAL A 58 5.88 24.64 -9.23
C VAL A 58 7.01 24.05 -8.39
N ALA A 59 7.41 22.78 -8.64
CA ALA A 59 8.43 22.10 -7.86
C ALA A 59 9.79 22.79 -7.99
N ARG A 60 10.20 23.15 -9.23
CA ARG A 60 11.45 23.86 -9.52
C ARG A 60 11.53 25.21 -8.81
N SER A 61 10.45 26.02 -8.88
CA SER A 61 10.42 27.32 -8.22
C SER A 61 10.48 27.17 -6.70
N LEU A 62 9.71 26.25 -6.12
CA LEU A 62 9.76 25.95 -4.68
C LEU A 62 11.18 25.62 -4.22
N ARG A 63 11.90 24.75 -4.96
CA ARG A 63 13.27 24.34 -4.59
C ARG A 63 14.29 25.45 -4.83
N ASN A 64 14.33 26.01 -6.03
CA ASN A 64 15.42 26.90 -6.46
C ASN A 64 15.24 28.35 -6.01
N GLN A 65 14.03 28.89 -6.08
CA GLN A 65 13.78 30.29 -5.78
C GLN A 65 13.42 30.50 -4.30
N HIS A 66 12.63 29.59 -3.73
CA HIS A 66 12.10 29.75 -2.37
C HIS A 66 12.77 28.85 -1.33
N ARG A 67 13.74 28.00 -1.72
CA ARG A 67 14.47 27.07 -0.83
C ARG A 67 13.51 26.26 0.06
N PHE A 68 12.40 25.83 -0.51
CA PHE A 68 11.40 25.04 0.19
C PHE A 68 11.99 23.70 0.65
N GLY A 69 12.09 23.51 1.96
CA GLY A 69 12.65 22.30 2.59
C GLY A 69 11.62 21.20 2.86
N GLY A 70 10.33 21.45 2.61
CA GLY A 70 9.28 20.48 2.82
C GLY A 70 9.28 19.35 1.78
N TYR A 71 8.57 18.28 2.09
CA TYR A 71 8.44 17.12 1.21
C TYR A 71 7.63 17.46 -0.06
N ILE A 72 8.10 17.06 -1.24
CA ILE A 72 7.39 17.23 -2.51
C ILE A 72 7.11 15.86 -3.13
N HIS A 73 5.82 15.55 -3.28
CA HIS A 73 5.35 14.38 -4.01
C HIS A 73 4.60 14.84 -5.27
N LEU A 74 5.14 14.53 -6.45
CA LEU A 74 4.50 14.83 -7.72
C LEU A 74 3.84 13.58 -8.32
N LYS A 75 2.65 13.77 -8.89
CA LYS A 75 2.02 12.76 -9.73
C LYS A 75 2.41 13.01 -11.18
N ALA A 76 3.14 12.07 -11.79
CA ALA A 76 3.45 12.14 -13.21
C ALA A 76 2.16 12.06 -14.04
N ILE A 77 2.09 12.85 -15.09
CA ILE A 77 0.94 12.87 -15.99
C ILE A 77 1.13 11.79 -17.05
N PRO A 78 0.21 10.81 -17.18
CA PRO A 78 0.28 9.80 -18.23
C PRO A 78 0.35 10.43 -19.61
N GLY A 79 1.27 9.94 -20.46
CA GLY A 79 1.49 10.48 -21.80
C GLY A 79 2.36 11.74 -21.88
N ALA A 80 2.89 12.24 -20.75
CA ALA A 80 3.88 13.32 -20.77
C ALA A 80 5.24 12.83 -21.28
N SER A 81 6.02 13.74 -21.91
CA SER A 81 7.33 13.43 -22.43
C SER A 81 8.29 12.95 -21.33
N PRO A 82 9.18 11.98 -21.66
CA PRO A 82 10.15 11.44 -20.71
C PRO A 82 11.05 12.51 -20.10
N GLU A 83 11.41 13.54 -20.85
CA GLU A 83 12.29 14.64 -20.44
C GLU A 83 11.64 15.43 -19.29
N LEU A 84 10.35 15.77 -19.41
CA LEU A 84 9.62 16.50 -18.38
C LEU A 84 9.43 15.65 -17.11
N VAL A 85 9.16 14.36 -17.26
CA VAL A 85 9.05 13.42 -16.15
C VAL A 85 10.37 13.27 -15.42
N TYR A 86 11.48 13.12 -16.16
CA TYR A 86 12.84 13.05 -15.60
C TYR A 86 13.20 14.34 -14.86
N GLU A 87 13.02 15.50 -15.50
CA GLU A 87 13.35 16.77 -14.87
C GLU A 87 12.54 17.01 -13.59
N ALA A 88 11.26 16.64 -13.57
CA ALA A 88 10.44 16.73 -12.37
C ALA A 88 10.97 15.85 -11.22
N GLY A 89 11.56 14.69 -11.55
CA GLY A 89 12.19 13.79 -10.58
C GLY A 89 13.37 14.39 -9.84
N LEU A 90 14.07 15.38 -10.43
CA LEU A 90 15.19 16.09 -9.80
C LEU A 90 14.74 17.07 -8.68
N TYR A 91 13.47 17.49 -8.69
CA TYR A 91 12.91 18.44 -7.72
C TYR A 91 11.94 17.82 -6.73
N ALA A 92 11.48 16.58 -7.00
CA ALA A 92 10.56 15.85 -6.17
C ALA A 92 11.28 14.87 -5.23
N ASP A 93 10.77 14.71 -4.01
CA ASP A 93 11.21 13.62 -3.13
C ASP A 93 10.62 12.28 -3.57
N ARG A 94 9.39 12.30 -4.07
CA ARG A 94 8.70 11.13 -4.60
C ARG A 94 7.92 11.47 -5.85
N MET A 95 7.86 10.52 -6.77
CA MET A 95 6.89 10.57 -7.86
C MET A 95 5.95 9.37 -7.85
N SER A 96 4.73 9.57 -8.33
CA SER A 96 3.77 8.48 -8.51
C SER A 96 3.21 8.48 -9.92
N VAL A 97 3.02 7.28 -10.43
CA VAL A 97 2.26 7.01 -11.67
C VAL A 97 1.15 6.04 -11.29
N ASN A 98 -0.10 6.45 -11.40
CA ASN A 98 -1.20 5.61 -10.96
C ASN A 98 -1.60 4.61 -12.04
N ILE A 99 -1.57 3.32 -11.71
CA ILE A 99 -2.11 2.25 -12.57
C ILE A 99 -3.64 2.28 -12.62
N GLU A 100 -4.28 2.74 -11.53
CA GLU A 100 -5.73 2.88 -11.33
C GLU A 100 -6.46 1.52 -11.34
N ILE A 101 -6.45 0.80 -12.47
CA ILE A 101 -7.19 -0.45 -12.68
C ILE A 101 -6.19 -1.60 -12.92
N PRO A 102 -6.36 -2.77 -12.27
CA PRO A 102 -5.39 -3.86 -12.31
C PRO A 102 -5.23 -4.52 -13.68
N SER A 103 -6.29 -4.59 -14.47
CA SER A 103 -6.29 -5.25 -15.79
C SER A 103 -6.49 -4.25 -16.92
N GLU A 104 -5.78 -4.46 -18.03
CA GLU A 104 -5.80 -3.57 -19.19
C GLU A 104 -7.19 -3.47 -19.83
N ASN A 105 -7.87 -4.61 -19.99
CA ASN A 105 -9.23 -4.64 -20.56
C ASN A 105 -10.20 -3.80 -19.73
N ASN A 106 -10.12 -3.89 -18.40
CA ASN A 106 -10.97 -3.09 -17.53
C ASN A 106 -10.55 -1.62 -17.51
N LEU A 107 -9.26 -1.33 -17.65
CA LEU A 107 -8.79 0.05 -17.80
C LEU A 107 -9.36 0.70 -19.06
N LEU A 108 -9.28 0.03 -20.21
CA LEU A 108 -9.84 0.51 -21.48
C LEU A 108 -11.36 0.73 -21.40
N LEU A 109 -12.07 -0.16 -20.70
CA LEU A 109 -13.51 -0.02 -20.48
C LEU A 109 -13.86 1.23 -19.67
N LEU A 110 -13.13 1.49 -18.58
CA LEU A 110 -13.46 2.55 -17.63
C LEU A 110 -12.73 3.88 -17.90
N ALA A 111 -11.62 3.83 -18.58
CA ALA A 111 -10.79 4.98 -18.92
C ALA A 111 -10.19 4.86 -20.32
N PRO A 112 -11.02 4.92 -21.39
CA PRO A 112 -10.60 4.65 -22.78
C PRO A 112 -9.53 5.62 -23.30
N GLU A 113 -9.29 6.73 -22.61
CA GLU A 113 -8.23 7.70 -22.91
C GLU A 113 -6.88 7.34 -22.29
N LYS A 114 -6.79 6.17 -21.61
CA LYS A 114 -5.57 5.66 -20.97
C LYS A 114 -5.23 4.28 -21.51
N ASN A 115 -3.94 4.00 -21.58
CA ASN A 115 -3.42 2.67 -21.86
C ASN A 115 -2.32 2.33 -20.84
N PHE A 116 -1.93 1.07 -20.77
CA PHE A 116 -0.88 0.63 -19.86
C PHE A 116 0.50 1.18 -20.23
N ASP A 117 0.76 1.40 -21.52
CA ASP A 117 2.02 1.99 -21.96
C ASP A 117 2.26 3.37 -21.38
N ASP A 118 1.21 4.21 -21.31
CA ASP A 118 1.30 5.56 -20.73
C ASP A 118 1.58 5.53 -19.21
N VAL A 119 1.40 4.39 -18.56
CA VAL A 119 1.68 4.18 -17.15
C VAL A 119 3.04 3.50 -16.96
N TYR A 120 3.31 2.43 -17.71
CA TYR A 120 4.54 1.64 -17.52
C TYR A 120 5.79 2.37 -18.03
N ARG A 121 5.70 3.14 -19.12
CA ARG A 121 6.84 3.91 -19.64
C ARG A 121 7.40 4.89 -18.60
N PRO A 122 6.62 5.79 -18.00
CA PRO A 122 7.14 6.65 -16.94
C PRO A 122 7.56 5.88 -15.68
N MET A 123 6.89 4.77 -15.32
CA MET A 123 7.35 3.93 -14.20
C MET A 123 8.74 3.35 -14.46
N ASN A 124 9.00 2.84 -15.67
CA ASN A 124 10.29 2.30 -16.07
C ASN A 124 11.37 3.39 -16.05
N LEU A 125 11.07 4.56 -16.61
CA LEU A 125 11.98 5.71 -16.58
C LEU A 125 12.36 6.09 -15.15
N LEU A 126 11.37 6.25 -14.27
CA LEU A 126 11.61 6.59 -12.85
C LEU A 126 12.43 5.52 -12.14
N SER A 127 12.17 4.23 -12.41
CA SER A 127 12.93 3.11 -11.84
C SER A 127 14.39 3.15 -12.27
N THR A 128 14.66 3.27 -13.58
CA THR A 128 16.01 3.30 -14.15
C THR A 128 16.78 4.50 -13.64
N SER A 129 16.22 5.71 -13.75
CA SER A 129 16.88 6.94 -13.30
C SER A 129 17.15 6.96 -11.80
N LEU A 130 16.26 6.34 -10.98
CA LEU A 130 16.51 6.19 -9.54
C LEU A 130 17.71 5.26 -9.26
N LEU A 131 17.85 4.18 -10.01
CA LEU A 131 18.99 3.26 -9.86
C LEU A 131 20.30 3.93 -10.32
N GLU A 132 20.28 4.60 -11.47
CA GLU A 132 21.42 5.37 -11.99
C GLU A 132 21.88 6.44 -10.99
N SER A 133 20.97 7.27 -10.49
CA SER A 133 21.27 8.28 -9.47
C SER A 133 21.90 7.69 -8.20
N LYS A 134 21.44 6.50 -7.76
CA LYS A 134 22.06 5.81 -6.62
C LYS A 134 23.48 5.34 -6.91
N GLU A 135 23.74 4.84 -8.11
CA GLU A 135 25.10 4.42 -8.52
C GLU A 135 26.03 5.63 -8.69
N GLU A 136 25.53 6.74 -9.25
CA GLU A 136 26.28 7.99 -9.34
C GLU A 136 26.63 8.54 -7.95
N LYS A 137 25.71 8.48 -7.00
CA LYS A 137 25.98 8.91 -5.62
C LYS A 137 27.02 8.06 -4.90
N LYS A 138 27.19 6.78 -5.24
CA LYS A 138 28.29 5.97 -4.73
C LYS A 138 29.65 6.48 -5.24
N LYS A 139 29.68 6.98 -6.47
CA LYS A 139 30.90 7.52 -7.10
C LYS A 139 31.16 8.98 -6.72
N CYS A 140 30.10 9.79 -6.67
CA CYS A 140 30.18 11.21 -6.38
C CYS A 140 29.08 11.62 -5.38
N ARG A 141 29.47 11.90 -4.12
CA ARG A 141 28.53 12.29 -3.06
C ARG A 141 27.72 13.56 -3.38
N LYS A 142 28.24 14.41 -4.29
CA LYS A 142 27.58 15.65 -4.72
C LYS A 142 26.62 15.46 -5.90
N ALA A 143 26.51 14.25 -6.46
CA ALA A 143 25.55 13.98 -7.52
C ALA A 143 24.12 14.34 -7.07
N PRO A 144 23.26 14.87 -7.95
CA PRO A 144 21.90 15.27 -7.59
C PRO A 144 21.07 14.07 -7.12
N ASP A 145 20.17 14.34 -6.20
CA ASP A 145 19.14 13.38 -5.81
C ASP A 145 18.09 13.27 -6.92
N PHE A 146 17.65 12.04 -7.17
CA PHE A 146 16.51 11.76 -8.02
C PHE A 146 15.47 10.97 -7.22
N ILE A 147 14.29 11.54 -7.01
CA ILE A 147 13.19 10.96 -6.20
C ILE A 147 13.67 10.11 -5.00
N PRO A 148 14.40 10.67 -4.03
CA PRO A 148 15.05 9.89 -2.97
C PRO A 148 14.10 9.03 -2.15
N ALA A 149 12.81 9.41 -2.01
CA ALA A 149 11.78 8.61 -1.39
C ALA A 149 11.15 7.57 -2.36
N GLY A 150 11.63 7.49 -3.60
CA GLY A 150 11.24 6.51 -4.60
C GLY A 150 9.91 6.78 -5.27
N GLN A 151 9.46 5.80 -6.05
CA GLN A 151 8.17 5.88 -6.75
C GLN A 151 7.06 5.09 -6.05
N SER A 152 5.82 5.44 -6.38
CA SER A 152 4.61 4.76 -5.88
C SER A 152 3.52 4.71 -6.96
N THR A 153 2.52 3.87 -6.76
CA THR A 153 1.32 3.77 -7.59
C THR A 153 0.07 3.67 -6.74
N GLN A 154 -1.09 3.80 -7.36
CA GLN A 154 -2.39 3.61 -6.71
C GLN A 154 -3.28 2.71 -7.56
N VAL A 155 -3.99 1.81 -6.89
CA VAL A 155 -5.00 0.90 -7.45
C VAL A 155 -6.36 1.24 -6.85
N ILE A 156 -7.39 1.32 -7.70
CA ILE A 156 -8.78 1.47 -7.27
C ILE A 156 -9.35 0.07 -7.03
N VAL A 157 -9.87 -0.15 -5.83
CA VAL A 157 -10.38 -1.44 -5.39
C VAL A 157 -11.90 -1.48 -5.52
N GLY A 158 -12.41 -2.45 -6.26
CA GLY A 158 -13.85 -2.69 -6.38
C GLY A 158 -14.56 -1.85 -7.44
N ALA A 159 -13.86 -1.12 -8.29
CA ALA A 159 -14.43 -0.50 -9.50
C ALA A 159 -14.62 -1.51 -10.62
N THR A 160 -13.96 -2.64 -10.55
CA THR A 160 -13.93 -3.73 -11.54
C THR A 160 -14.05 -5.08 -10.83
N PRO A 161 -14.37 -6.17 -11.56
CA PRO A 161 -14.46 -7.51 -10.98
C PRO A 161 -13.09 -8.15 -10.69
N ASP A 162 -11.98 -7.42 -10.84
CA ASP A 162 -10.64 -7.92 -10.55
C ASP A 162 -10.55 -8.50 -9.14
N THR A 163 -9.95 -9.70 -9.04
CA THR A 163 -9.77 -10.39 -7.77
C THR A 163 -8.62 -9.80 -6.96
N ASP A 164 -8.61 -10.05 -5.64
CA ASP A 164 -7.49 -9.63 -4.79
C ASP A 164 -6.20 -10.35 -5.19
N LYS A 165 -6.28 -11.57 -5.74
CA LYS A 165 -5.13 -12.29 -6.31
C LYS A 165 -4.48 -11.47 -7.43
N GLN A 166 -5.25 -10.98 -8.41
CA GLN A 166 -4.73 -10.15 -9.48
C GLN A 166 -4.06 -8.88 -8.95
N ILE A 167 -4.70 -8.21 -7.97
CA ILE A 167 -4.17 -6.99 -7.35
C ILE A 167 -2.86 -7.27 -6.59
N ILE A 168 -2.79 -8.34 -5.81
CA ILE A 168 -1.61 -8.71 -5.00
C ILE A 168 -0.43 -9.12 -5.89
N TYR A 169 -0.68 -9.92 -6.94
CA TYR A 169 0.36 -10.31 -7.88
C TYR A 169 0.88 -9.10 -8.68
N LEU A 170 0.00 -8.18 -9.08
CA LEU A 170 0.39 -6.92 -9.71
C LEU A 170 1.26 -6.07 -8.76
N ALA A 171 0.86 -5.92 -7.51
CA ALA A 171 1.65 -5.20 -6.51
C ALA A 171 3.04 -5.82 -6.30
N SER A 172 3.11 -7.15 -6.22
CA SER A 172 4.38 -7.88 -6.11
C SER A 172 5.28 -7.64 -7.32
N SER A 173 4.73 -7.66 -8.54
CA SER A 173 5.51 -7.36 -9.75
C SER A 173 6.07 -5.94 -9.72
N PHE A 174 5.31 -4.96 -9.26
CA PHE A 174 5.78 -3.58 -9.12
C PHE A 174 6.93 -3.44 -8.12
N TYR A 175 6.86 -4.13 -6.98
CA TYR A 175 7.95 -4.12 -6.01
C TYR A 175 9.23 -4.74 -6.57
N ASN A 176 9.12 -5.85 -7.30
CA ASN A 176 10.25 -6.62 -7.80
C ASN A 176 10.85 -6.05 -9.09
N GLN A 177 10.01 -5.59 -10.03
CA GLN A 177 10.43 -5.19 -11.36
C GLN A 177 10.57 -3.67 -11.51
N GLN A 178 9.73 -2.88 -10.83
CA GLN A 178 9.66 -1.42 -10.96
C GLN A 178 10.28 -0.69 -9.78
N ASN A 179 10.86 -1.39 -8.81
CA ASN A 179 11.45 -0.81 -7.61
C ASN A 179 10.51 0.13 -6.85
N LEU A 180 9.18 -0.09 -6.93
CA LEU A 180 8.23 0.73 -6.20
C LEU A 180 8.48 0.65 -4.70
N LYS A 181 8.23 1.77 -4.02
CA LYS A 181 8.30 1.82 -2.55
C LYS A 181 6.93 1.56 -1.92
N ARG A 182 5.84 1.85 -2.65
CA ARG A 182 4.49 1.67 -2.13
C ARG A 182 3.46 1.54 -3.24
N VAL A 183 2.53 0.62 -3.04
CA VAL A 183 1.24 0.58 -3.73
C VAL A 183 0.18 1.10 -2.77
N TYR A 184 -0.63 2.06 -3.22
CA TYR A 184 -1.79 2.55 -2.49
C TYR A 184 -3.04 1.86 -3.01
N TYR A 185 -3.89 1.44 -2.10
CA TYR A 185 -5.20 0.87 -2.41
C TYR A 185 -6.27 1.88 -2.02
N SER A 186 -7.23 2.12 -2.91
CA SER A 186 -8.32 3.07 -2.67
C SER A 186 -9.64 2.43 -3.03
N GLY A 187 -10.52 2.27 -2.06
CA GLY A 187 -11.87 1.77 -2.29
C GLY A 187 -12.63 2.66 -3.26
N PHE A 188 -13.24 2.05 -4.28
CA PHE A 188 -14.05 2.77 -5.26
C PHE A 188 -15.24 3.47 -4.57
N ILE A 189 -15.34 4.78 -4.76
CA ILE A 189 -16.48 5.58 -4.27
C ILE A 189 -17.50 5.68 -5.40
N PRO A 190 -18.76 5.22 -5.20
CA PRO A 190 -19.79 5.15 -6.24
C PRO A 190 -20.42 6.53 -6.52
N VAL A 191 -19.66 7.47 -7.06
CA VAL A 191 -20.10 8.84 -7.35
C VAL A 191 -20.85 8.98 -8.70
N ASN A 192 -20.77 7.98 -9.56
CA ASN A 192 -21.36 7.96 -10.89
C ASN A 192 -22.31 6.76 -11.06
N ALA A 193 -23.30 6.68 -10.18
CA ALA A 193 -24.22 5.52 -10.07
C ALA A 193 -24.98 5.16 -11.36
N ASN A 194 -25.15 6.12 -12.28
CA ASN A 194 -25.86 5.92 -13.56
C ASN A 194 -24.97 5.38 -14.68
N ASP A 195 -23.69 5.16 -14.46
CA ASP A 195 -22.79 4.62 -15.47
C ASP A 195 -22.80 3.08 -15.41
N ALA A 196 -23.43 2.43 -16.40
CA ALA A 196 -23.59 0.99 -16.45
C ALA A 196 -22.28 0.19 -16.48
N ARG A 197 -21.13 0.83 -16.75
CA ARG A 197 -19.80 0.20 -16.71
C ARG A 197 -19.28 0.02 -15.29
N LEU A 198 -19.85 0.73 -14.33
CA LEU A 198 -19.44 0.71 -12.93
C LEU A 198 -20.32 -0.22 -12.10
N PRO A 199 -19.77 -0.86 -11.07
CA PRO A 199 -20.56 -1.72 -10.20
C PRO A 199 -21.57 -0.92 -9.37
N ALA A 200 -22.76 -1.49 -9.17
CA ALA A 200 -23.82 -0.92 -8.36
C ALA A 200 -23.53 -1.08 -6.86
N LEU A 201 -22.48 -0.44 -6.35
CA LEU A 201 -22.12 -0.44 -4.94
C LEU A 201 -22.87 0.67 -4.22
N ARG A 202 -23.32 0.39 -2.99
CA ARG A 202 -23.93 1.40 -2.10
C ARG A 202 -22.88 2.26 -1.39
N GLN A 203 -21.71 1.70 -1.13
CA GLN A 203 -20.60 2.36 -0.43
C GLN A 203 -19.23 1.78 -0.85
N ALA A 204 -18.17 2.52 -0.58
CA ALA A 204 -16.81 2.08 -0.86
C ALA A 204 -16.45 0.78 -0.10
N PRO A 205 -15.72 -0.16 -0.73
CA PRO A 205 -15.34 -1.44 -0.12
C PRO A 205 -14.14 -1.29 0.85
N LEU A 206 -14.29 -0.48 1.90
CA LEU A 206 -13.22 -0.12 2.83
C LEU A 206 -12.61 -1.32 3.56
N LEU A 207 -13.39 -2.36 3.88
CA LEU A 207 -12.86 -3.58 4.49
C LEU A 207 -11.91 -4.33 3.53
N ARG A 208 -12.26 -4.41 2.24
CA ARG A 208 -11.42 -5.02 1.22
C ARG A 208 -10.12 -4.22 1.02
N GLU A 209 -10.23 -2.88 0.95
CA GLU A 209 -9.08 -1.98 0.92
C GLU A 209 -8.15 -2.24 2.11
N HIS A 210 -8.70 -2.27 3.32
CA HIS A 210 -7.94 -2.54 4.54
C HIS A 210 -7.24 -3.91 4.52
N ARG A 211 -7.90 -4.97 4.02
CA ARG A 211 -7.29 -6.29 3.88
C ARG A 211 -6.15 -6.31 2.87
N LEU A 212 -6.27 -5.57 1.77
CA LEU A 212 -5.19 -5.42 0.79
C LEU A 212 -3.97 -4.72 1.40
N TYR A 213 -4.16 -3.66 2.20
CA TYR A 213 -3.05 -3.05 2.94
C TYR A 213 -2.39 -4.03 3.92
N GLN A 214 -3.16 -4.89 4.58
CA GLN A 214 -2.60 -5.93 5.45
C GLN A 214 -1.82 -6.98 4.67
N ALA A 215 -2.33 -7.42 3.51
CA ALA A 215 -1.64 -8.34 2.62
C ALA A 215 -0.32 -7.75 2.08
N ASP A 216 -0.36 -6.50 1.63
CA ASP A 216 0.83 -5.74 1.22
C ASP A 216 1.89 -5.67 2.32
N TRP A 217 1.46 -5.45 3.56
CA TRP A 217 2.33 -5.44 4.73
C TRP A 217 2.99 -6.80 4.97
N LEU A 218 2.27 -7.89 4.79
CA LEU A 218 2.80 -9.25 4.91
C LEU A 218 3.87 -9.54 3.84
N MET A 219 3.64 -9.16 2.60
CA MET A 219 4.62 -9.33 1.53
C MET A 219 5.91 -8.54 1.80
N ARG A 220 5.78 -7.28 2.19
CA ARG A 220 6.93 -6.37 2.29
C ARG A 220 7.77 -6.52 3.57
N PHE A 221 7.19 -6.98 4.65
CA PHE A 221 7.85 -7.00 5.96
C PHE A 221 7.86 -8.35 6.66
N TYR A 222 7.04 -9.31 6.19
CA TYR A 222 6.95 -10.64 6.79
C TYR A 222 7.38 -11.74 5.83
N GLU A 223 7.87 -11.35 4.65
CA GLU A 223 8.38 -12.28 3.64
C GLU A 223 7.35 -13.34 3.21
N PHE A 224 6.06 -12.95 3.20
CA PHE A 224 5.01 -13.79 2.63
C PHE A 224 5.05 -13.70 1.10
N ARG A 225 4.96 -14.84 0.45
CA ARG A 225 4.75 -14.90 -1.00
C ARG A 225 3.28 -14.70 -1.32
N CYS A 226 2.98 -14.30 -2.55
CA CYS A 226 1.60 -14.06 -3.00
C CYS A 226 0.74 -15.32 -2.86
N ASP A 227 1.29 -16.50 -3.21
CA ASP A 227 0.60 -17.79 -3.14
C ASP A 227 0.29 -18.26 -1.71
N GLU A 228 1.02 -17.78 -0.71
CA GLU A 228 0.67 -17.98 0.70
C GLU A 228 -0.55 -17.14 1.14
N ILE A 229 -0.75 -15.97 0.52
CA ILE A 229 -1.83 -15.03 0.91
C ILE A 229 -3.12 -15.34 0.16
N VAL A 230 -3.03 -15.56 -1.15
CA VAL A 230 -4.14 -15.85 -2.06
C VAL A 230 -3.74 -16.93 -3.05
N ASP A 231 -4.69 -17.76 -3.48
CA ASP A 231 -4.49 -18.86 -4.42
C ASP A 231 -5.68 -18.97 -5.40
N ASP A 232 -5.72 -20.02 -6.24
CA ASP A 232 -6.81 -20.20 -7.19
C ASP A 232 -8.12 -20.62 -6.53
N VAL A 233 -8.05 -21.25 -5.38
CA VAL A 233 -9.22 -21.68 -4.60
C VAL A 233 -9.76 -20.48 -3.78
N ASN A 234 -8.86 -19.63 -3.29
CA ASN A 234 -9.17 -18.45 -2.48
C ASN A 234 -8.59 -17.18 -3.15
N PRO A 235 -9.16 -16.73 -4.29
CA PRO A 235 -8.63 -15.59 -5.04
C PRO A 235 -8.91 -14.24 -4.38
N ASN A 236 -9.79 -14.19 -3.38
CA ASN A 236 -10.11 -12.98 -2.64
C ASN A 236 -9.79 -13.15 -1.15
N LEU A 237 -9.40 -12.06 -0.53
CA LEU A 237 -9.11 -11.98 0.90
C LEU A 237 -10.40 -12.12 1.72
N ASP A 238 -10.30 -12.80 2.85
CA ASP A 238 -11.40 -12.87 3.83
C ASP A 238 -11.58 -11.49 4.47
N VAL A 239 -12.76 -10.91 4.33
CA VAL A 239 -13.06 -9.57 4.87
C VAL A 239 -13.27 -9.58 6.39
N GLU A 240 -13.62 -10.73 6.99
CA GLU A 240 -13.88 -10.86 8.42
C GLU A 240 -12.60 -10.95 9.24
N ILE A 241 -11.57 -11.67 8.71
CA ILE A 241 -10.31 -11.91 9.38
C ILE A 241 -9.13 -11.35 8.59
N ASP A 242 -8.03 -11.07 9.26
CA ASP A 242 -6.81 -10.60 8.59
C ASP A 242 -6.11 -11.71 7.77
N PRO A 243 -5.35 -11.35 6.73
CA PRO A 243 -4.73 -12.33 5.83
C PRO A 243 -3.79 -13.32 6.53
N LYS A 244 -3.12 -12.91 7.60
CA LYS A 244 -2.21 -13.79 8.35
C LYS A 244 -2.98 -14.87 9.13
N LEU A 245 -4.12 -14.51 9.71
CA LEU A 245 -5.00 -15.49 10.35
C LEU A 245 -5.63 -16.40 9.30
N ALA A 246 -6.08 -15.84 8.17
CA ALA A 246 -6.61 -16.63 7.06
C ALA A 246 -5.61 -17.68 6.57
N TYR A 247 -4.32 -17.31 6.39
CA TYR A 247 -3.25 -18.23 6.07
C TYR A 247 -3.16 -19.38 7.09
N ALA A 248 -3.07 -19.05 8.38
CA ALA A 248 -2.90 -20.06 9.42
C ALA A 248 -4.09 -21.05 9.51
N LEU A 249 -5.31 -20.56 9.27
CA LEU A 249 -6.51 -21.42 9.27
C LEU A 249 -6.61 -22.31 8.02
N ARG A 250 -6.03 -21.90 6.88
CA ARG A 250 -5.95 -22.72 5.65
C ARG A 250 -4.85 -23.76 5.71
N HIS A 251 -3.82 -23.57 6.54
CA HIS A 251 -2.67 -24.46 6.66
C HIS A 251 -2.55 -25.08 8.06
N PRO A 252 -3.59 -25.76 8.58
CA PRO A 252 -3.60 -26.28 9.95
C PRO A 252 -2.49 -27.31 10.20
N HIS A 253 -2.00 -27.97 9.15
CA HIS A 253 -0.91 -28.98 9.23
C HIS A 253 0.46 -28.36 9.59
N LEU A 254 0.64 -27.05 9.40
CA LEU A 254 1.86 -26.33 9.78
C LEU A 254 1.87 -25.93 11.26
N PHE A 255 0.75 -26.02 11.93
CA PHE A 255 0.56 -25.55 13.31
C PHE A 255 0.18 -26.72 14.23
N PRO A 256 0.54 -26.65 15.52
CA PRO A 256 1.23 -25.56 16.21
C PRO A 256 2.75 -25.53 15.96
N ILE A 257 3.33 -24.32 15.99
CA ILE A 257 4.76 -24.09 15.80
C ILE A 257 5.48 -24.10 17.14
N ASP A 258 6.55 -24.90 17.27
CA ASP A 258 7.45 -24.88 18.44
C ASP A 258 8.40 -23.67 18.34
N LEU A 259 8.15 -22.64 19.12
CA LEU A 259 8.92 -21.39 19.10
C LEU A 259 10.39 -21.57 19.51
N ASN A 260 10.73 -22.66 20.20
CA ASN A 260 12.10 -22.95 20.62
C ASN A 260 12.94 -23.59 19.51
N ARG A 261 12.29 -24.13 18.44
CA ARG A 261 12.95 -24.87 17.36
C ARG A 261 12.72 -24.28 15.98
N ALA A 262 11.53 -23.71 15.74
CA ALA A 262 11.12 -23.27 14.40
C ALA A 262 12.00 -22.14 13.87
N ASP A 263 12.15 -22.07 12.55
CA ASP A 263 12.85 -21.01 11.87
C ASP A 263 12.10 -19.67 11.99
N TYR A 264 12.84 -18.58 11.81
CA TYR A 264 12.32 -17.23 11.93
C TYR A 264 11.09 -16.98 11.05
N GLU A 265 11.14 -17.45 9.80
CA GLU A 265 10.06 -17.33 8.82
C GLU A 265 8.79 -18.05 9.30
N MET A 266 8.93 -19.24 9.86
CA MET A 266 7.79 -19.99 10.42
C MET A 266 7.18 -19.29 11.63
N ILE A 267 8.01 -18.70 12.48
CA ILE A 267 7.54 -17.90 13.62
C ILE A 267 6.76 -16.66 13.12
N LEU A 268 7.20 -16.06 12.01
CA LEU A 268 6.49 -14.93 11.39
C LEU A 268 5.12 -15.33 10.81
N ARG A 269 4.85 -16.61 10.49
CA ARG A 269 3.52 -17.07 10.03
C ARG A 269 2.51 -17.16 11.18
N VAL A 270 2.95 -17.14 12.44
CA VAL A 270 2.06 -17.25 13.61
C VAL A 270 1.20 -15.97 13.76
N PRO A 271 -0.16 -16.07 13.73
CA PRO A 271 -1.02 -14.95 14.06
C PRO A 271 -0.77 -14.42 15.47
N GLY A 272 -0.53 -13.10 15.58
CA GLY A 272 -0.23 -12.47 16.87
C GLY A 272 1.26 -12.31 17.17
N ILE A 273 2.16 -12.80 16.32
CA ILE A 273 3.61 -12.55 16.42
C ILE A 273 4.04 -11.58 15.30
N GLY A 274 4.61 -10.45 15.68
CA GLY A 274 5.15 -9.46 14.77
C GLY A 274 6.65 -9.63 14.54
N VAL A 275 7.22 -8.89 13.58
CA VAL A 275 8.66 -8.92 13.22
C VAL A 275 9.55 -8.71 14.45
N ARG A 276 9.24 -7.70 15.28
CA ARG A 276 10.00 -7.42 16.52
C ARG A 276 9.94 -8.60 17.48
N SER A 277 8.74 -9.15 17.72
CA SER A 277 8.56 -10.27 18.65
C SER A 277 9.25 -11.54 18.12
N ALA A 278 9.17 -11.83 16.83
CA ALA A 278 9.84 -12.97 16.22
C ALA A 278 11.37 -12.88 16.38
N LYS A 279 11.97 -11.71 16.11
CA LYS A 279 13.41 -11.46 16.34
C LYS A 279 13.79 -11.67 17.82
N LEU A 280 12.98 -11.17 18.75
CA LEU A 280 13.22 -11.37 20.19
C LEU A 280 13.13 -12.84 20.58
N ILE A 281 12.17 -13.59 20.06
CA ILE A 281 12.04 -15.05 20.32
C ILE A 281 13.30 -15.78 19.85
N VAL A 282 13.72 -15.59 18.59
CA VAL A 282 14.90 -16.26 18.02
C VAL A 282 16.17 -15.94 18.80
N ASN A 283 16.34 -14.68 19.22
CA ASN A 283 17.52 -14.28 19.97
C ASN A 283 17.53 -14.82 21.41
N ASN A 284 16.38 -14.79 22.09
CA ASN A 284 16.32 -15.15 23.51
C ASN A 284 16.28 -16.67 23.75
N ARG A 285 15.75 -17.48 22.83
CA ARG A 285 15.70 -18.94 22.98
C ARG A 285 17.09 -19.60 23.11
N ARG A 286 18.16 -18.88 22.74
CA ARG A 286 19.56 -19.33 22.93
C ARG A 286 19.97 -19.39 24.40
N PHE A 287 19.32 -18.60 25.25
CA PHE A 287 19.65 -18.49 26.67
C PHE A 287 18.72 -19.32 27.58
N GLY A 288 17.67 -19.89 27.00
CA GLY A 288 16.72 -20.72 27.74
C GLY A 288 15.39 -20.89 27.00
N HIS A 289 14.55 -21.76 27.52
CA HIS A 289 13.24 -22.00 26.93
C HIS A 289 12.33 -20.77 27.04
N ILE A 290 11.65 -20.47 25.93
CA ILE A 290 10.66 -19.40 25.86
C ILE A 290 9.40 -19.83 26.61
N THR A 291 8.99 -19.03 27.59
CA THR A 291 7.77 -19.19 28.40
C THR A 291 6.66 -18.26 27.95
N LEU A 292 5.43 -18.48 28.42
CA LEU A 292 4.30 -17.57 28.15
C LEU A 292 4.57 -16.15 28.72
N ALA A 293 5.21 -16.06 29.87
CA ALA A 293 5.60 -14.78 30.46
C ALA A 293 6.60 -14.03 29.57
N HIS A 294 7.57 -14.73 29.00
CA HIS A 294 8.50 -14.16 28.03
C HIS A 294 7.76 -13.64 26.79
N LEU A 295 6.86 -14.41 26.20
CA LEU A 295 6.08 -14.02 25.03
C LEU A 295 5.26 -12.74 25.30
N LYS A 296 4.64 -12.62 26.46
CA LYS A 296 3.89 -11.43 26.85
C LYS A 296 4.80 -10.19 26.91
N ARG A 297 5.99 -10.29 27.51
CA ARG A 297 6.97 -9.19 27.58
C ARG A 297 7.53 -8.82 26.19
N MET A 298 7.63 -9.78 25.28
CA MET A 298 8.07 -9.57 23.91
C MET A 298 6.98 -8.95 23.01
N GLY A 299 5.78 -8.67 23.55
CA GLY A 299 4.68 -8.04 22.81
C GLY A 299 3.91 -8.99 21.91
N VAL A 300 3.94 -10.30 22.20
CA VAL A 300 3.12 -11.28 21.46
C VAL A 300 1.66 -11.16 21.88
N ALA A 301 0.75 -11.08 20.89
CA ALA A 301 -0.69 -11.11 21.13
C ALA A 301 -1.16 -12.54 21.47
N LEU A 302 -0.92 -12.95 22.73
CA LEU A 302 -1.16 -14.32 23.21
C LEU A 302 -2.59 -14.81 23.00
N ASN A 303 -3.58 -13.91 23.05
CA ASN A 303 -4.98 -14.26 22.79
C ASN A 303 -5.20 -14.88 21.40
N ARG A 304 -4.33 -14.53 20.45
CA ARG A 304 -4.32 -15.07 19.08
C ARG A 304 -3.30 -16.19 18.93
N ALA A 305 -2.06 -15.94 19.34
CA ALA A 305 -0.92 -16.84 19.12
C ALA A 305 -1.10 -18.22 19.75
N LYS A 306 -1.74 -18.32 20.91
CA LYS A 306 -1.90 -19.57 21.66
C LYS A 306 -2.55 -20.74 20.89
N PHE A 307 -3.30 -20.47 19.83
CA PHE A 307 -3.89 -21.50 18.98
C PHE A 307 -2.92 -22.07 17.94
N PHE A 308 -1.79 -21.41 17.75
CA PHE A 308 -0.86 -21.67 16.65
C PHE A 308 0.59 -21.94 17.13
N ILE A 309 0.83 -21.96 18.43
CA ILE A 309 2.15 -22.23 19.02
C ILE A 309 2.10 -23.40 20.01
N SER A 310 3.20 -24.10 20.14
CA SER A 310 3.45 -25.04 21.23
C SER A 310 4.50 -24.48 22.18
N THR A 311 4.25 -24.64 23.47
CA THR A 311 5.19 -24.41 24.56
C THR A 311 4.91 -25.43 25.66
N ARG A 312 5.85 -25.62 26.59
CA ARG A 312 5.65 -26.55 27.74
C ARG A 312 4.48 -26.16 28.64
N GLU A 313 4.09 -24.90 28.62
CA GLU A 313 3.05 -24.32 29.48
C GLU A 313 1.66 -24.27 28.83
N LEU A 314 1.56 -24.45 27.49
CA LEU A 314 0.28 -24.42 26.78
C LEU A 314 -0.33 -25.80 26.72
N PRO A 315 -1.62 -25.96 27.12
CA PRO A 315 -2.30 -27.21 26.98
C PRO A 315 -2.44 -27.67 25.53
N SER A 316 -2.26 -28.96 25.28
CA SER A 316 -2.40 -29.57 23.95
C SER A 316 -3.77 -29.36 23.29
N GLN A 317 -4.80 -29.12 24.09
CA GLN A 317 -6.15 -28.83 23.58
C GLN A 317 -6.26 -27.61 22.65
N PHE A 318 -5.31 -26.68 22.71
CA PHE A 318 -5.28 -25.56 21.75
C PHE A 318 -4.80 -26.03 20.38
N ALA A 319 -3.87 -26.97 20.33
CA ALA A 319 -3.35 -27.54 19.10
C ALA A 319 -4.40 -28.35 18.32
N SER A 320 -5.37 -28.95 19.01
CA SER A 320 -6.45 -29.77 18.43
C SER A 320 -7.75 -28.99 18.14
N THR A 321 -7.74 -27.66 18.34
CA THR A 321 -8.96 -26.87 18.10
C THR A 321 -9.21 -26.72 16.59
N PRO A 322 -10.39 -27.10 16.07
CA PRO A 322 -10.71 -26.95 14.64
C PRO A 322 -10.63 -25.51 14.15
N PRO A 323 -10.15 -25.26 12.91
CA PRO A 323 -10.01 -23.91 12.34
C PRO A 323 -11.27 -23.06 12.41
N ALA A 324 -12.44 -23.64 12.12
CA ALA A 324 -13.73 -22.93 12.20
C ALA A 324 -14.05 -22.42 13.63
N LEU A 325 -13.70 -23.22 14.65
CA LEU A 325 -13.90 -22.84 16.04
C LEU A 325 -12.93 -21.76 16.48
N ILE A 326 -11.67 -21.79 15.97
CA ILE A 326 -10.69 -20.72 16.20
C ILE A 326 -11.21 -19.41 15.60
N LYS A 327 -11.65 -19.43 14.33
CA LYS A 327 -12.22 -18.26 13.66
C LYS A 327 -13.35 -17.67 14.50
N ARG A 328 -14.33 -18.47 14.91
CA ARG A 328 -15.47 -18.03 15.73
C ARG A 328 -15.03 -17.42 17.07
N LYS A 329 -14.09 -18.06 17.79
CA LYS A 329 -13.60 -17.55 19.08
C LYS A 329 -12.83 -16.22 18.95
N LEU A 330 -12.15 -15.99 17.83
CA LEU A 330 -11.40 -14.76 17.63
C LEU A 330 -12.31 -13.62 17.17
N LEU A 331 -13.32 -13.90 16.34
CA LEU A 331 -14.33 -12.92 15.92
C LEU A 331 -15.20 -12.46 17.08
N SER A 332 -15.70 -13.36 17.91
CA SER A 332 -16.55 -12.99 19.07
C SER A 332 -15.85 -12.06 20.04
N LYS A 333 -14.54 -12.21 20.25
CA LYS A 333 -13.75 -11.31 21.09
C LYS A 333 -13.53 -9.93 20.47
N SER A 334 -13.36 -9.86 19.14
CA SER A 334 -13.24 -8.60 18.42
C SER A 334 -14.50 -7.75 18.54
N ILE A 335 -15.67 -8.35 18.36
CA ILE A 335 -16.97 -7.69 18.50
C ILE A 335 -17.19 -7.18 19.93
N HIS A 336 -16.83 -7.98 20.93
CA HIS A 336 -16.97 -7.57 22.34
C HIS A 336 -16.04 -6.37 22.68
N GLN A 337 -14.82 -6.33 22.16
CA GLN A 337 -13.90 -5.21 22.33
C GLN A 337 -14.39 -3.94 21.63
N GLN A 338 -14.98 -4.04 20.43
CA GLN A 338 -15.54 -2.90 19.72
C GLN A 338 -16.77 -2.34 20.46
N ASN A 339 -17.64 -3.19 20.99
CA ASN A 339 -18.80 -2.75 21.77
C ASN A 339 -18.42 -2.09 23.10
N LEU A 340 -17.35 -2.54 23.76
CA LEU A 340 -16.80 -1.88 24.95
C LEU A 340 -16.21 -0.50 24.63
N GLN A 341 -15.60 -0.34 23.47
CA GLN A 341 -15.04 0.94 23.04
C GLN A 341 -16.13 1.95 22.66
N LEU A 342 -17.23 1.50 22.06
CA LEU A 342 -18.41 2.31 21.75
C LEU A 342 -19.23 2.69 22.99
N SER A 343 -19.16 1.91 24.07
CA SER A 343 -19.84 2.22 25.34
C SER A 343 -19.08 3.19 26.24
N LEU A 344 -17.87 3.61 25.85
CA LEU A 344 -17.04 4.60 26.57
C LEU A 344 -17.14 6.01 25.97
N PHE A 345 -17.94 6.19 24.91
CA PHE A 345 -18.33 7.44 24.29
C PHE A 345 -19.85 7.57 24.26
#